data_16ce7dd69628d0702bbf3ab6d207e7f3
#
_entry.id   16ce7dd69628d0702bbf3ab6d207e7f3
#
_cell.length_a   1.000
_cell.length_b   1.000
_cell.length_c   1.000
_cell.angle_alpha   90.00
_cell.angle_beta   90.00
_cell.angle_gamma   90.00
#
_symmetry.space_group_name_H-M   'P 1'
#
loop_
_entity.id
_entity.type
_entity.pdbx_description
1 polymer ?
#
loop_
_entity_poly.entity_id
_entity_poly.type
_entity_poly.pdbx_seq_one_letter_code
_entity_poly.pdbx_strand_id
1 'polypeptide(L)'
;MAEPVTPQATAATLLRRPQLWLVPTVLTALLALLLSLLYMGGIVNPNRELKNLPIALVDDDTGKPPPGQQENLGAQITTAIAADTGGGKAEWRRLTHAEARDQLESGKVYGALVVPADFTDTVVALTTPGATRKPTLTVLTNPGKGSLGSSLAAQITTKAAHQASQGIGRQLTAAGAQAGPTVKLLLADPVNVVTQVGRPIGAASGLGLTAFYYTLLLVLAGFMGGNVISNGVDTALGYADNEIGPWHTRRPTVPINRTQTLLLKMVMTAGITLVSVSLVLLACVGILGMDASHVPLLWVYSYCAALAVGLGVQAINAAFGGIGQLVSMFVFIVLGLPSSGATVPLQAVPGFYRFLSLFEPMRQLSDGVRAILYFDARGDAGLTRSWIMIAVGAVLALLFGFAMTGYYDRTGHKRLTPQPA
;
A
#
# COMPACT_ATOMS: atom_id res chain seq x y z
N MET A 1 -10.71 -24.96 -63.93
CA MET A 1 -9.33 -24.79 -63.36
C MET A 1 -9.47 -24.91 -61.85
N ALA A 2 -8.93 -25.96 -61.26
CA ALA A 2 -8.92 -26.09 -59.78
C ALA A 2 -7.88 -25.11 -59.23
N GLU A 3 -8.28 -24.27 -58.27
CA GLU A 3 -7.35 -23.41 -57.54
C GLU A 3 -6.25 -24.25 -56.86
N PRO A 4 -5.00 -23.85 -56.92
CA PRO A 4 -3.93 -24.58 -56.27
C PRO A 4 -4.14 -24.51 -54.76
N VAL A 5 -4.42 -25.67 -54.14
CA VAL A 5 -4.50 -25.86 -52.69
C VAL A 5 -3.11 -25.53 -52.13
N THR A 6 -2.99 -24.35 -51.53
CA THR A 6 -1.76 -23.98 -50.77
C THR A 6 -1.57 -24.98 -49.63
N PRO A 7 -0.40 -25.68 -49.53
CA PRO A 7 -0.19 -26.67 -48.50
C PRO A 7 -0.29 -26.01 -47.12
N GLN A 8 -1.20 -26.51 -46.26
CA GLN A 8 -1.36 -26.01 -44.90
C GLN A 8 -0.07 -26.23 -44.13
N ALA A 9 0.44 -25.16 -43.55
CA ALA A 9 1.62 -25.22 -42.71
C ALA A 9 1.31 -26.04 -41.44
N THR A 10 2.10 -27.05 -41.14
CA THR A 10 1.92 -27.86 -39.93
C THR A 10 2.64 -27.21 -38.74
N ALA A 11 2.10 -27.41 -37.53
CA ALA A 11 2.74 -26.91 -36.31
C ALA A 11 4.21 -27.35 -36.21
N ALA A 12 4.54 -28.60 -36.60
CA ALA A 12 5.90 -29.14 -36.58
C ALA A 12 6.87 -28.37 -37.50
N THR A 13 6.43 -27.87 -38.64
CA THR A 13 7.25 -27.07 -39.55
C THR A 13 7.44 -25.64 -39.06
N LEU A 14 6.42 -25.06 -38.42
CA LEU A 14 6.48 -23.73 -37.85
C LEU A 14 7.34 -23.69 -36.57
N LEU A 15 7.23 -24.68 -35.69
CA LEU A 15 8.05 -24.80 -34.48
C LEU A 15 9.55 -24.89 -34.75
N ARG A 16 9.98 -25.31 -35.91
CA ARG A 16 11.38 -25.34 -36.35
C ARG A 16 11.92 -23.98 -36.77
N ARG A 17 11.08 -22.95 -36.87
CA ARG A 17 11.51 -21.59 -37.25
C ARG A 17 12.02 -20.81 -36.01
N PRO A 18 13.32 -20.53 -35.88
CA PRO A 18 13.87 -19.85 -34.70
C PRO A 18 13.29 -18.45 -34.50
N GLN A 19 12.86 -17.81 -35.57
CA GLN A 19 12.23 -16.46 -35.52
C GLN A 19 10.94 -16.43 -34.72
N LEU A 20 10.15 -17.55 -34.67
CA LEU A 20 8.93 -17.63 -33.89
C LEU A 20 9.23 -17.74 -32.39
N TRP A 21 10.38 -18.27 -32.01
CA TRP A 21 10.78 -18.42 -30.62
C TRP A 21 11.48 -17.19 -30.05
N LEU A 22 12.30 -16.51 -30.87
CA LEU A 22 13.20 -15.47 -30.40
C LEU A 22 12.45 -14.33 -29.69
N VAL A 23 11.48 -13.71 -30.36
CA VAL A 23 10.77 -12.55 -29.82
C VAL A 23 9.93 -12.91 -28.59
N PRO A 24 9.07 -13.93 -28.59
CA PRO A 24 8.32 -14.34 -27.41
C PRO A 24 9.23 -14.74 -26.25
N THR A 25 10.31 -15.50 -26.51
CA THR A 25 11.24 -15.94 -25.46
C THR A 25 11.97 -14.77 -24.81
N VAL A 26 12.50 -13.84 -25.61
CA VAL A 26 13.19 -12.66 -25.07
C VAL A 26 12.25 -11.78 -24.28
N LEU A 27 11.05 -11.51 -24.81
CA LEU A 27 10.09 -10.67 -24.10
C LEU A 27 9.59 -11.30 -22.80
N THR A 28 9.26 -12.59 -22.81
CA THR A 28 8.79 -13.29 -21.61
C THR A 28 9.90 -13.45 -20.57
N ALA A 29 11.12 -13.73 -21.01
CA ALA A 29 12.28 -13.82 -20.10
C ALA A 29 12.59 -12.46 -19.46
N LEU A 30 12.62 -11.38 -20.23
CA LEU A 30 12.80 -10.02 -19.70
C LEU A 30 11.69 -9.63 -18.74
N LEU A 31 10.45 -9.94 -19.08
CA LEU A 31 9.29 -9.65 -18.21
C LEU A 31 9.39 -10.44 -16.91
N ALA A 32 9.68 -11.74 -16.98
CA ALA A 32 9.84 -12.59 -15.80
C ALA A 32 10.97 -12.09 -14.88
N LEU A 33 12.13 -11.74 -15.46
CA LEU A 33 13.27 -11.20 -14.73
C LEU A 33 12.91 -9.86 -14.06
N LEU A 34 12.32 -8.95 -14.82
CA LEU A 34 11.93 -7.63 -14.32
C LEU A 34 10.89 -7.72 -13.19
N LEU A 35 9.86 -8.55 -13.36
CA LEU A 35 8.86 -8.79 -12.32
C LEU A 35 9.49 -9.40 -11.07
N SER A 36 10.36 -10.39 -11.22
CA SER A 36 11.05 -11.02 -10.09
C SER A 36 11.90 -10.00 -9.33
N LEU A 37 12.68 -9.16 -10.02
CA LEU A 37 13.48 -8.13 -9.41
C LEU A 37 12.64 -7.05 -8.73
N LEU A 38 11.56 -6.61 -9.38
CA LEU A 38 10.67 -5.58 -8.83
C LEU A 38 9.90 -6.08 -7.60
N TYR A 39 9.35 -7.28 -7.65
CA TYR A 39 8.52 -7.78 -6.54
C TYR A 39 9.37 -8.28 -5.38
N MET A 40 10.36 -9.12 -5.66
CA MET A 40 11.23 -9.63 -4.61
C MET A 40 12.17 -8.56 -4.05
N GLY A 41 12.71 -7.67 -4.89
CA GLY A 41 13.60 -6.60 -4.47
C GLY A 41 12.99 -5.66 -3.42
N GLY A 42 11.65 -5.49 -3.42
CA GLY A 42 10.94 -4.68 -2.43
C GLY A 42 10.70 -5.36 -1.09
N ILE A 43 10.68 -6.70 -1.02
CA ILE A 43 10.17 -7.43 0.16
C ILE A 43 11.14 -8.43 0.80
N VAL A 44 12.23 -8.79 0.11
CA VAL A 44 13.13 -9.89 0.57
C VAL A 44 13.75 -9.60 1.93
N ASN A 45 14.09 -8.36 2.22
CA ASN A 45 14.81 -8.05 3.45
C ASN A 45 14.34 -6.74 4.13
N PRO A 46 13.09 -6.68 4.62
CA PRO A 46 12.51 -5.47 5.19
C PRO A 46 13.28 -4.96 6.42
N ASN A 47 13.87 -5.86 7.22
CA ASN A 47 14.64 -5.48 8.41
C ASN A 47 15.97 -4.77 8.07
N ARG A 48 16.60 -5.10 6.93
CA ARG A 48 17.83 -4.46 6.47
C ARG A 48 17.59 -3.06 5.94
N GLU A 49 16.48 -2.90 5.21
CA GLU A 49 16.12 -1.65 4.56
C GLU A 49 15.38 -0.68 5.50
N LEU A 50 14.97 -1.17 6.69
CA LEU A 50 14.19 -0.39 7.66
C LEU A 50 14.97 0.83 8.14
N LYS A 51 14.38 2.01 7.91
CA LYS A 51 14.93 3.32 8.33
C LYS A 51 13.83 4.25 8.78
N ASN A 52 14.06 4.90 9.92
CA ASN A 52 13.20 5.97 10.43
C ASN A 52 11.72 5.57 10.51
N LEU A 53 11.41 4.39 11.05
CA LEU A 53 10.02 3.99 11.30
C LEU A 53 9.45 4.88 12.42
N PRO A 54 8.40 5.69 12.16
CA PRO A 54 7.89 6.60 13.18
C PRO A 54 7.14 5.84 14.28
N ILE A 55 7.62 5.99 15.51
CA ILE A 55 7.07 5.38 16.73
C ILE A 55 6.95 6.48 17.78
N ALA A 56 5.77 6.60 18.41
CA ALA A 56 5.56 7.54 19.50
C ALA A 56 6.23 7.04 20.79
N LEU A 57 6.79 7.96 21.56
CA LEU A 57 7.36 7.72 22.86
C LEU A 57 6.71 8.69 23.86
N VAL A 58 5.97 8.13 24.81
CA VAL A 58 5.16 8.88 25.77
C VAL A 58 5.71 8.65 27.16
N ASP A 59 5.94 9.74 27.86
CA ASP A 59 6.31 9.74 29.26
C ASP A 59 5.20 10.41 30.07
N ASP A 60 4.40 9.62 30.73
CA ASP A 60 3.36 10.09 31.63
C ASP A 60 3.80 10.01 33.09
N ASP A 61 5.06 9.59 33.38
CA ASP A 61 5.55 9.35 34.74
C ASP A 61 5.64 10.66 35.56
N THR A 62 4.88 10.69 36.64
CA THR A 62 4.83 11.82 37.59
C THR A 62 5.52 11.50 38.92
N GLY A 63 6.14 10.32 39.01
CA GLY A 63 6.84 9.86 40.23
C GLY A 63 8.04 10.79 40.58
N LYS A 64 8.36 10.85 41.87
CA LYS A 64 9.50 11.64 42.34
C LYS A 64 10.82 10.96 41.95
N PRO A 65 11.85 11.74 41.58
CA PRO A 65 13.17 11.18 41.32
C PRO A 65 13.66 10.31 42.47
N PRO A 66 14.28 9.17 42.22
CA PRO A 66 14.90 8.36 43.27
C PRO A 66 16.02 9.13 44.00
N PRO A 67 16.34 8.77 45.24
CA PRO A 67 17.40 9.44 45.98
C PRO A 67 18.72 9.49 45.21
N GLY A 68 19.30 10.70 45.08
CA GLY A 68 20.54 10.94 44.34
C GLY A 68 20.40 11.10 42.83
N GLN A 69 19.19 11.09 42.32
CA GLN A 69 18.89 11.32 40.88
C GLN A 69 18.16 12.65 40.69
N GLN A 70 18.37 13.27 39.52
CA GLN A 70 17.75 14.57 39.18
C GLN A 70 16.41 14.40 38.46
N GLU A 71 16.22 13.29 37.79
CA GLU A 71 15.02 12.96 36.98
C GLU A 71 14.37 11.70 37.47
N ASN A 72 13.07 11.56 37.25
CA ASN A 72 12.35 10.32 37.49
C ASN A 72 12.79 9.23 36.49
N LEU A 73 12.42 7.97 36.75
CA LEU A 73 12.86 6.86 35.93
C LEU A 73 12.20 6.85 34.54
N GLY A 74 10.99 7.40 34.41
CA GLY A 74 10.31 7.53 33.13
C GLY A 74 11.07 8.46 32.18
N ALA A 75 11.49 9.64 32.67
CA ALA A 75 12.28 10.59 31.90
C ALA A 75 13.65 10.01 31.49
N GLN A 76 14.32 9.29 32.41
CA GLN A 76 15.58 8.62 32.10
C GLN A 76 15.46 7.56 31.01
N ILE A 77 14.42 6.69 31.10
CA ILE A 77 14.17 5.64 30.11
C ILE A 77 13.83 6.24 28.76
N THR A 78 12.92 7.20 28.71
CA THR A 78 12.50 7.81 27.44
C THR A 78 13.65 8.58 26.80
N THR A 79 14.53 9.18 27.59
CA THR A 79 15.76 9.82 27.09
C THR A 79 16.73 8.79 26.51
N ALA A 80 16.96 7.68 27.20
CA ALA A 80 17.83 6.61 26.75
C ALA A 80 17.30 5.93 25.47
N ILE A 81 15.99 5.64 25.41
CA ILE A 81 15.33 5.05 24.23
C ILE A 81 15.39 6.01 23.05
N ALA A 82 15.12 7.30 23.25
CA ALA A 82 15.17 8.28 22.18
C ALA A 82 16.59 8.46 21.59
N ALA A 83 17.63 8.26 22.42
CA ALA A 83 19.03 8.27 21.99
C ALA A 83 19.42 7.00 21.21
N ASP A 84 18.78 5.85 21.50
CA ASP A 84 19.02 4.59 20.80
C ASP A 84 18.02 4.42 19.64
N THR A 85 18.43 4.86 18.46
CA THR A 85 17.61 4.68 17.24
C THR A 85 17.65 3.27 16.66
N GLY A 86 18.30 2.32 17.35
CA GLY A 86 18.46 0.96 16.84
C GLY A 86 19.23 0.89 15.52
N GLY A 87 20.21 1.76 15.33
CA GLY A 87 20.96 1.89 14.08
C GLY A 87 20.18 2.62 12.98
N GLY A 88 19.34 3.59 13.36
CA GLY A 88 18.54 4.38 12.43
C GLY A 88 17.25 3.71 11.97
N LYS A 89 16.83 2.62 12.62
CA LYS A 89 15.60 1.89 12.26
C LYS A 89 14.33 2.56 12.75
N ALA A 90 14.39 3.20 13.94
CA ALA A 90 13.27 3.91 14.55
C ALA A 90 13.49 5.42 14.50
N GLU A 91 12.40 6.15 14.28
CA GLU A 91 12.26 7.58 14.53
C GLU A 91 11.38 7.75 15.77
N TRP A 92 12.01 7.89 16.92
CA TRP A 92 11.29 8.11 18.18
C TRP A 92 10.74 9.52 18.24
N ARG A 93 9.41 9.64 18.32
CA ARG A 93 8.71 10.91 18.48
C ARG A 93 8.27 11.05 19.92
N ARG A 94 8.94 11.93 20.67
CA ARG A 94 8.51 12.29 22.02
C ARG A 94 7.24 13.11 21.93
N LEU A 95 6.17 12.59 22.47
CA LEU A 95 4.83 13.16 22.39
C LEU A 95 4.15 13.08 23.74
N THR A 96 3.23 13.98 24.00
CA THR A 96 2.27 13.84 25.08
C THR A 96 1.30 12.69 24.77
N HIS A 97 0.61 12.19 25.78
CA HIS A 97 -0.38 11.12 25.61
C HIS A 97 -1.46 11.49 24.58
N ALA A 98 -1.95 12.72 24.64
CA ALA A 98 -2.96 13.23 23.70
C ALA A 98 -2.45 13.28 22.25
N GLU A 99 -1.22 13.77 22.04
CA GLU A 99 -0.59 13.82 20.71
C GLU A 99 -0.29 12.43 20.16
N ALA A 100 0.18 11.51 21.00
CA ALA A 100 0.44 10.14 20.61
C ALA A 100 -0.84 9.43 20.17
N ARG A 101 -1.94 9.66 20.91
CA ARG A 101 -3.26 9.16 20.54
C ARG A 101 -3.73 9.74 19.21
N ASP A 102 -3.62 11.05 19.00
CA ASP A 102 -3.96 11.68 17.72
C ASP A 102 -3.12 11.13 16.56
N GLN A 103 -1.80 10.92 16.77
CA GLN A 103 -0.94 10.36 15.74
C GLN A 103 -1.22 8.86 15.45
N LEU A 104 -1.68 8.09 16.43
CA LEU A 104 -2.18 6.74 16.21
C LEU A 104 -3.50 6.77 15.40
N GLU A 105 -4.42 7.65 15.77
CA GLU A 105 -5.72 7.82 15.14
C GLU A 105 -5.64 8.39 13.71
N SER A 106 -4.60 9.18 13.41
CA SER A 106 -4.31 9.69 12.06
C SER A 106 -3.33 8.83 11.27
N GLY A 107 -2.89 7.69 11.81
CA GLY A 107 -1.94 6.80 11.15
C GLY A 107 -0.55 7.41 10.89
N LYS A 108 -0.13 8.42 11.63
CA LYS A 108 1.18 9.06 11.50
C LYS A 108 2.31 8.24 12.13
N VAL A 109 1.96 7.39 13.12
CA VAL A 109 2.88 6.45 13.76
C VAL A 109 2.40 5.01 13.64
N TYR A 110 3.36 4.06 13.65
CA TYR A 110 3.09 2.62 13.56
C TYR A 110 2.84 1.97 14.91
N GLY A 111 3.14 2.66 15.99
CA GLY A 111 2.95 2.22 17.36
C GLY A 111 3.44 3.27 18.34
N ALA A 112 3.32 2.96 19.62
CA ALA A 112 3.81 3.81 20.70
C ALA A 112 4.37 2.99 21.85
N LEU A 113 5.32 3.56 22.60
CA LEU A 113 5.73 3.12 23.93
C LEU A 113 5.24 4.14 24.94
N VAL A 114 4.49 3.67 25.92
CA VAL A 114 3.93 4.52 26.98
C VAL A 114 4.51 4.09 28.33
N VAL A 115 5.10 5.04 29.02
CA VAL A 115 5.53 4.95 30.42
C VAL A 115 4.37 5.50 31.26
N PRO A 116 3.76 4.69 32.17
CA PRO A 116 2.59 5.13 32.93
C PRO A 116 2.97 6.11 34.05
N ALA A 117 1.97 6.84 34.58
CA ALA A 117 2.14 7.91 35.55
C ALA A 117 2.75 7.45 36.89
N ASP A 118 2.53 6.20 37.28
CA ASP A 118 3.01 5.61 38.53
C ASP A 118 4.29 4.74 38.36
N PHE A 119 5.01 4.92 37.24
CA PHE A 119 6.12 4.06 36.88
C PHE A 119 7.26 4.13 37.90
N THR A 120 7.80 5.31 38.19
CA THR A 120 8.88 5.47 39.14
C THR A 120 8.48 4.98 40.55
N ASP A 121 7.28 5.31 41.01
CA ASP A 121 6.79 4.88 42.34
C ASP A 121 6.69 3.36 42.43
N THR A 122 6.23 2.71 41.35
CA THR A 122 6.12 1.23 41.28
C THR A 122 7.49 0.56 41.23
N VAL A 123 8.46 1.14 40.52
CA VAL A 123 9.87 0.66 40.52
C VAL A 123 10.52 0.81 41.90
N VAL A 124 10.36 1.96 42.53
CA VAL A 124 10.90 2.19 43.86
C VAL A 124 10.28 1.24 44.90
N ALA A 125 8.97 0.94 44.77
CA ALA A 125 8.29 -0.03 45.63
C ALA A 125 8.91 -1.44 45.55
N LEU A 126 9.57 -1.84 44.45
CA LEU A 126 10.26 -3.12 44.35
C LEU A 126 11.42 -3.30 45.35
N THR A 127 11.96 -2.18 45.88
CA THR A 127 13.03 -2.20 46.89
C THR A 127 12.49 -2.43 48.30
N THR A 128 11.17 -2.34 48.51
CA THR A 128 10.52 -2.54 49.80
C THR A 128 10.04 -3.99 49.97
N PRO A 129 10.18 -4.58 51.16
CA PRO A 129 9.65 -5.91 51.45
C PRO A 129 8.11 -5.96 51.26
N GLY A 130 7.61 -6.92 50.49
CA GLY A 130 6.16 -7.07 50.24
C GLY A 130 5.64 -6.42 48.98
N ALA A 131 6.49 -5.97 48.08
CA ALA A 131 6.07 -5.46 46.77
C ALA A 131 5.28 -6.56 45.99
N THR A 132 4.03 -6.23 45.64
CA THR A 132 3.12 -7.17 44.94
C THR A 132 2.89 -6.77 43.48
N ARG A 133 3.21 -5.54 43.11
CA ARG A 133 2.94 -4.98 41.78
C ARG A 133 4.25 -4.76 41.00
N LYS A 134 4.31 -5.28 39.78
CA LYS A 134 5.42 -5.00 38.85
C LYS A 134 5.16 -3.70 38.08
N PRO A 135 6.18 -2.86 37.88
CA PRO A 135 6.11 -1.74 36.96
C PRO A 135 5.79 -2.28 35.56
N THR A 136 5.00 -1.51 34.81
CA THR A 136 4.55 -1.96 33.49
C THR A 136 4.86 -0.89 32.44
N LEU A 137 5.40 -1.31 31.31
CA LEU A 137 5.50 -0.48 30.10
C LEU A 137 4.48 -0.97 29.09
N THR A 138 3.76 -0.04 28.45
CA THR A 138 2.73 -0.40 27.48
C THR A 138 3.20 -0.13 26.07
N VAL A 139 3.19 -1.17 25.23
CA VAL A 139 3.45 -1.11 23.81
C VAL A 139 2.11 -1.02 23.07
N LEU A 140 1.85 0.08 22.37
CA LEU A 140 0.66 0.26 21.56
C LEU A 140 0.98 -0.04 20.09
N THR A 141 0.13 -0.83 19.45
CA THR A 141 0.24 -1.19 18.02
C THR A 141 -0.81 -0.47 17.18
N ASN A 142 -0.52 -0.24 15.90
CA ASN A 142 -1.45 0.39 14.95
C ASN A 142 -1.66 -0.49 13.71
N PRO A 143 -2.51 -1.52 13.79
CA PRO A 143 -2.74 -2.45 12.68
C PRO A 143 -3.34 -1.78 11.43
N GLY A 144 -4.01 -0.64 11.57
CA GLY A 144 -4.50 0.15 10.43
C GLY A 144 -3.40 0.67 9.49
N LYS A 145 -2.16 0.73 9.97
CA LYS A 145 -0.97 1.05 9.14
C LYS A 145 -0.42 -0.13 8.34
N GLY A 146 -1.04 -1.29 8.46
CA GLY A 146 -0.61 -2.55 7.87
C GLY A 146 0.09 -3.46 8.87
N SER A 147 -0.20 -4.75 8.76
CA SER A 147 0.25 -5.77 9.72
C SER A 147 1.77 -5.83 9.89
N LEU A 148 2.54 -5.80 8.79
CA LEU A 148 3.99 -5.86 8.85
C LEU A 148 4.58 -4.61 9.51
N GLY A 149 4.13 -3.41 9.14
CA GLY A 149 4.61 -2.16 9.74
C GLY A 149 4.33 -2.09 11.23
N SER A 150 3.11 -2.45 11.64
CA SER A 150 2.72 -2.53 13.06
C SER A 150 3.52 -3.58 13.83
N SER A 151 3.78 -4.75 13.23
CA SER A 151 4.62 -5.79 13.82
C SER A 151 6.08 -5.37 13.99
N LEU A 152 6.67 -4.70 12.99
CA LEU A 152 8.02 -4.15 13.09
C LEU A 152 8.12 -3.11 14.20
N ALA A 153 7.15 -2.21 14.30
CA ALA A 153 7.08 -1.24 15.39
C ALA A 153 6.98 -1.93 16.76
N ALA A 154 6.10 -2.93 16.89
CA ALA A 154 5.96 -3.69 18.12
C ALA A 154 7.27 -4.40 18.54
N GLN A 155 7.97 -5.03 17.58
CA GLN A 155 9.25 -5.70 17.86
C GLN A 155 10.32 -4.70 18.35
N ILE A 156 10.46 -3.54 17.70
CA ILE A 156 11.41 -2.50 18.09
C ILE A 156 11.05 -1.97 19.48
N THR A 157 9.79 -1.66 19.70
CA THR A 157 9.29 -1.09 20.95
C THR A 157 9.43 -2.07 22.13
N THR A 158 9.08 -3.34 21.92
CA THR A 158 9.24 -4.38 22.92
C THR A 158 10.72 -4.59 23.27
N LYS A 159 11.59 -4.63 22.27
CA LYS A 159 13.04 -4.71 22.49
C LYS A 159 13.56 -3.54 23.31
N ALA A 160 13.17 -2.31 22.94
CA ALA A 160 13.56 -1.11 23.69
C ALA A 160 13.05 -1.14 25.13
N ALA A 161 11.80 -1.58 25.36
CA ALA A 161 11.22 -1.74 26.67
C ALA A 161 12.00 -2.76 27.55
N HIS A 162 12.37 -3.93 26.99
CA HIS A 162 13.18 -4.90 27.71
C HIS A 162 14.60 -4.40 27.98
N GLN A 163 15.23 -3.69 27.06
CA GLN A 163 16.55 -3.05 27.30
C GLN A 163 16.47 -2.05 28.45
N ALA A 164 15.42 -1.22 28.48
CA ALA A 164 15.16 -0.30 29.57
C ALA A 164 14.93 -1.04 30.90
N SER A 165 14.13 -2.11 30.90
CA SER A 165 13.90 -2.96 32.07
C SER A 165 15.21 -3.55 32.63
N GLN A 166 16.06 -4.09 31.77
CA GLN A 166 17.37 -4.62 32.18
C GLN A 166 18.28 -3.50 32.72
N GLY A 167 18.19 -2.28 32.18
CA GLY A 167 18.88 -1.10 32.69
C GLY A 167 18.49 -0.79 34.13
N ILE A 168 17.17 -0.73 34.40
CA ILE A 168 16.62 -0.56 35.74
C ILE A 168 17.08 -1.68 36.68
N GLY A 169 17.00 -2.92 36.24
CA GLY A 169 17.42 -4.07 37.03
C GLY A 169 18.88 -3.97 37.48
N ARG A 170 19.78 -3.52 36.60
CA ARG A 170 21.19 -3.25 36.95
C ARG A 170 21.34 -2.13 37.97
N GLN A 171 20.58 -1.04 37.82
CA GLN A 171 20.61 0.08 38.77
C GLN A 171 20.12 -0.37 40.17
N LEU A 172 18.99 -1.09 40.23
CA LEU A 172 18.45 -1.61 41.49
C LEU A 172 19.42 -2.59 42.19
N THR A 173 20.09 -3.43 41.41
CA THR A 173 21.08 -4.38 41.94
C THR A 173 22.32 -3.66 42.44
N ALA A 174 22.79 -2.61 41.75
CA ALA A 174 23.96 -1.80 42.17
C ALA A 174 23.68 -0.94 43.41
N ALA A 175 22.44 -0.51 43.62
CA ALA A 175 22.02 0.27 44.79
C ALA A 175 21.95 -0.56 46.10
N GLY A 176 22.41 -1.81 46.08
CA GLY A 176 22.62 -2.59 47.30
C GLY A 176 21.41 -3.40 47.77
N ALA A 177 20.50 -3.76 46.89
CA ALA A 177 19.48 -4.74 47.20
C ALA A 177 20.14 -6.09 47.56
N GLN A 178 20.35 -6.35 48.83
CA GLN A 178 20.80 -7.65 49.36
C GLN A 178 19.67 -8.68 49.14
N ALA A 179 19.57 -9.14 47.90
CA ALA A 179 18.48 -9.98 47.45
C ALA A 179 18.95 -11.42 47.37
N GLY A 180 18.17 -12.33 47.93
CA GLY A 180 18.35 -13.79 47.71
C GLY A 180 18.28 -14.12 46.21
N PRO A 181 18.68 -15.34 45.80
CA PRO A 181 18.77 -15.76 44.41
C PRO A 181 17.48 -15.50 43.58
N THR A 182 16.32 -15.71 44.19
CA THR A 182 15.00 -15.53 43.57
C THR A 182 14.71 -14.05 43.27
N VAL A 183 15.09 -13.14 44.16
CA VAL A 183 14.89 -11.69 43.96
C VAL A 183 15.87 -11.14 42.91
N LYS A 184 17.10 -11.66 42.86
CA LYS A 184 18.05 -11.33 41.80
C LYS A 184 17.53 -11.71 40.41
N LEU A 185 16.85 -12.85 40.30
CA LEU A 185 16.22 -13.26 39.04
C LEU A 185 15.07 -12.33 38.64
N LEU A 186 14.25 -11.90 39.62
CA LEU A 186 13.18 -10.93 39.38
C LEU A 186 13.71 -9.54 39.02
N LEU A 187 14.84 -9.13 39.57
CA LEU A 187 15.50 -7.85 39.30
C LEU A 187 16.27 -7.85 37.95
N ALA A 188 16.53 -9.00 37.35
CA ALA A 188 17.18 -9.07 36.04
C ALA A 188 16.31 -8.46 34.92
N ASP A 189 14.97 -8.62 35.01
CA ASP A 189 13.99 -7.99 34.09
C ASP A 189 12.72 -7.63 34.91
N PRO A 190 12.77 -6.52 35.68
CA PRO A 190 11.75 -6.19 36.67
C PRO A 190 10.47 -5.65 36.07
N VAL A 191 10.52 -5.11 34.84
CA VAL A 191 9.39 -4.43 34.20
C VAL A 191 8.57 -5.40 33.36
N ASN A 192 7.27 -5.37 33.55
CA ASN A 192 6.33 -6.10 32.70
C ASN A 192 6.06 -5.29 31.41
N VAL A 193 6.20 -5.93 30.24
CA VAL A 193 5.92 -5.29 28.95
C VAL A 193 4.61 -5.84 28.42
N VAL A 194 3.59 -4.98 28.32
CA VAL A 194 2.25 -5.35 27.85
C VAL A 194 2.01 -4.74 26.48
N THR A 195 1.65 -5.58 25.52
CA THR A 195 1.29 -5.12 24.17
C THR A 195 -0.24 -5.02 24.05
N GLN A 196 -0.70 -3.87 23.60
CA GLN A 196 -2.11 -3.55 23.36
C GLN A 196 -2.31 -2.95 21.98
N VAL A 197 -3.54 -3.05 21.47
CA VAL A 197 -3.92 -2.37 20.23
C VAL A 197 -4.25 -0.90 20.56
N GLY A 198 -3.41 0.02 20.10
CA GLY A 198 -3.59 1.45 20.32
C GLY A 198 -4.72 2.06 19.47
N ARG A 199 -4.87 1.57 18.23
CA ARG A 199 -6.00 1.91 17.37
C ARG A 199 -6.67 0.60 16.91
N PRO A 200 -7.80 0.22 17.48
CA PRO A 200 -8.56 -0.95 17.03
C PRO A 200 -9.09 -0.73 15.60
N ILE A 201 -9.04 -1.77 14.80
CA ILE A 201 -9.70 -1.87 13.50
C ILE A 201 -10.77 -2.95 13.60
N GLY A 202 -11.80 -2.90 12.76
CA GLY A 202 -12.89 -3.87 12.81
C GLY A 202 -12.46 -5.32 12.67
N ALA A 203 -13.27 -6.24 13.15
CA ALA A 203 -12.96 -7.68 13.13
C ALA A 203 -12.83 -8.23 11.71
N ALA A 204 -13.67 -7.74 10.77
CA ALA A 204 -13.64 -8.12 9.36
C ALA A 204 -12.70 -7.21 8.53
N SER A 205 -11.55 -6.85 9.09
CA SER A 205 -10.52 -6.00 8.45
C SER A 205 -9.36 -6.80 7.85
N GLY A 206 -9.35 -8.15 7.99
CA GLY A 206 -8.24 -8.99 7.54
C GLY A 206 -6.90 -8.58 8.17
N LEU A 207 -6.90 -8.23 9.45
CA LEU A 207 -5.71 -7.71 10.17
C LEU A 207 -5.08 -6.47 9.49
N GLY A 208 -5.92 -5.61 8.90
CA GLY A 208 -5.49 -4.41 8.18
C GLY A 208 -5.12 -4.63 6.70
N LEU A 209 -5.32 -5.83 6.15
CA LEU A 209 -5.03 -6.15 4.75
C LEU A 209 -6.20 -5.84 3.81
N THR A 210 -7.44 -5.75 4.30
CA THR A 210 -8.60 -5.49 3.43
C THR A 210 -8.46 -4.18 2.67
N ALA A 211 -7.89 -3.13 3.25
CA ALA A 211 -7.66 -1.87 2.53
C ALA A 211 -6.74 -2.04 1.33
N PHE A 212 -5.69 -2.88 1.44
CA PHE A 212 -4.80 -3.17 0.32
C PHE A 212 -5.52 -3.93 -0.79
N TYR A 213 -6.19 -5.04 -0.44
CA TYR A 213 -6.90 -5.84 -1.44
C TYR A 213 -8.06 -5.06 -2.08
N TYR A 214 -8.77 -4.27 -1.30
CA TYR A 214 -9.83 -3.40 -1.84
C TYR A 214 -9.27 -2.38 -2.84
N THR A 215 -8.15 -1.72 -2.50
CA THR A 215 -7.44 -0.82 -3.43
C THR A 215 -7.02 -1.55 -4.70
N LEU A 216 -6.46 -2.75 -4.56
CA LEU A 216 -6.06 -3.59 -5.70
C LEU A 216 -7.27 -3.89 -6.61
N LEU A 217 -8.42 -4.23 -6.03
CA LEU A 217 -9.66 -4.44 -6.80
C LEU A 217 -10.10 -3.18 -7.56
N LEU A 218 -9.98 -1.99 -6.96
CA LEU A 218 -10.30 -0.73 -7.66
C LEU A 218 -9.37 -0.46 -8.84
N VAL A 219 -8.06 -0.67 -8.64
CA VAL A 219 -7.06 -0.53 -9.71
C VAL A 219 -7.30 -1.55 -10.82
N LEU A 220 -7.57 -2.81 -10.46
CA LEU A 220 -7.90 -3.86 -11.42
C LEU A 220 -9.20 -3.56 -12.17
N ALA A 221 -10.24 -3.09 -11.48
CA ALA A 221 -11.51 -2.70 -12.12
C ALA A 221 -11.30 -1.59 -13.16
N GLY A 222 -10.52 -0.56 -12.82
CA GLY A 222 -10.16 0.51 -13.77
C GLY A 222 -9.31 0.00 -14.93
N PHE A 223 -8.26 -0.79 -14.63
CA PHE A 223 -7.33 -1.31 -15.63
C PHE A 223 -7.98 -2.33 -16.57
N MET A 224 -8.61 -3.37 -16.03
CA MET A 224 -9.25 -4.40 -16.83
C MET A 224 -10.48 -3.84 -17.56
N GLY A 225 -11.31 -3.05 -16.86
CA GLY A 225 -12.46 -2.40 -17.47
C GLY A 225 -12.06 -1.49 -18.63
N GLY A 226 -11.01 -0.68 -18.43
CA GLY A 226 -10.46 0.16 -19.50
C GLY A 226 -10.02 -0.64 -20.74
N ASN A 227 -9.31 -1.75 -20.55
CA ASN A 227 -8.86 -2.60 -21.67
C ASN A 227 -10.03 -3.32 -22.34
N VAL A 228 -10.99 -3.87 -21.59
CA VAL A 228 -12.19 -4.50 -22.14
C VAL A 228 -13.00 -3.51 -22.98
N ILE A 229 -13.21 -2.28 -22.47
CA ILE A 229 -13.90 -1.22 -23.20
C ILE A 229 -13.10 -0.84 -24.46
N SER A 230 -11.77 -0.67 -24.34
CA SER A 230 -10.93 -0.32 -25.50
C SER A 230 -11.05 -1.34 -26.61
N ASN A 231 -10.89 -2.62 -26.29
CA ASN A 231 -10.99 -3.71 -27.26
C ASN A 231 -12.42 -3.87 -27.80
N GLY A 232 -13.43 -3.81 -26.94
CA GLY A 232 -14.83 -3.91 -27.33
C GLY A 232 -15.28 -2.79 -28.29
N VAL A 233 -14.86 -1.56 -28.03
CA VAL A 233 -15.15 -0.42 -28.93
C VAL A 233 -14.42 -0.58 -30.27
N ASP A 234 -13.15 -0.99 -30.26
CA ASP A 234 -12.40 -1.19 -31.50
C ASP A 234 -13.00 -2.31 -32.35
N THR A 235 -13.44 -3.40 -31.74
CA THR A 235 -14.18 -4.49 -32.40
C THR A 235 -15.54 -4.02 -32.93
N ALA A 236 -16.29 -3.26 -32.11
CA ALA A 236 -17.61 -2.76 -32.52
C ALA A 236 -17.54 -1.78 -33.71
N LEU A 237 -16.46 -0.99 -33.79
CA LEU A 237 -16.21 -0.04 -34.87
C LEU A 237 -15.48 -0.67 -36.07
N GLY A 238 -15.21 -1.97 -36.07
CA GLY A 238 -14.56 -2.69 -37.16
C GLY A 238 -13.05 -2.47 -37.29
N TYR A 239 -12.38 -1.93 -36.25
CA TYR A 239 -10.93 -1.73 -36.23
C TYR A 239 -10.14 -2.91 -35.67
N ALA A 240 -10.83 -3.86 -35.04
CA ALA A 240 -10.28 -5.13 -34.59
C ALA A 240 -11.24 -6.27 -34.97
N ASP A 241 -10.68 -7.43 -35.26
CA ASP A 241 -11.46 -8.64 -35.51
C ASP A 241 -12.03 -9.17 -34.18
N ASN A 242 -13.20 -9.75 -34.24
CA ASN A 242 -13.81 -10.44 -33.12
C ASN A 242 -13.71 -11.94 -33.33
N GLU A 243 -12.99 -12.64 -32.47
CA GLU A 243 -12.83 -14.07 -32.47
C GLU A 243 -13.28 -14.61 -31.11
N ILE A 244 -14.38 -15.34 -31.09
CA ILE A 244 -14.91 -15.97 -29.88
C ILE A 244 -15.05 -17.46 -30.17
N GLY A 245 -14.11 -18.26 -29.69
CA GLY A 245 -14.03 -19.69 -30.00
C GLY A 245 -13.88 -19.90 -31.53
N PRO A 246 -14.75 -20.68 -32.18
CA PRO A 246 -14.67 -20.93 -33.62
C PRO A 246 -15.28 -19.82 -34.49
N TRP A 247 -15.96 -18.84 -33.86
CA TRP A 247 -16.63 -17.77 -34.61
C TRP A 247 -15.73 -16.58 -34.80
N HIS A 248 -15.41 -16.28 -36.03
CA HIS A 248 -14.70 -15.10 -36.45
C HIS A 248 -15.68 -14.13 -37.15
N THR A 249 -15.75 -12.91 -36.67
CA THR A 249 -16.58 -11.86 -37.29
C THR A 249 -15.80 -10.59 -37.48
N ARG A 250 -15.88 -9.98 -38.62
CA ARG A 250 -15.34 -8.67 -38.94
C ARG A 250 -16.47 -7.72 -39.29
N ARG A 251 -16.56 -6.60 -38.58
CA ARG A 251 -17.57 -5.57 -38.84
C ARG A 251 -17.04 -4.54 -39.87
N PRO A 252 -17.95 -3.93 -40.63
CA PRO A 252 -17.56 -2.80 -41.48
C PRO A 252 -16.96 -1.69 -40.62
N THR A 253 -15.90 -1.05 -41.12
CA THR A 253 -15.24 0.06 -40.39
C THR A 253 -16.11 1.30 -40.38
N VAL A 254 -16.33 1.86 -39.18
CA VAL A 254 -17.04 3.12 -39.01
C VAL A 254 -16.04 4.26 -39.15
N PRO A 255 -16.25 5.24 -40.06
CA PRO A 255 -15.33 6.36 -40.21
C PRO A 255 -15.46 7.32 -39.01
N ILE A 256 -14.50 7.24 -38.11
CA ILE A 256 -14.43 8.07 -36.89
C ILE A 256 -12.98 8.47 -36.64
N ASN A 257 -12.73 9.70 -36.18
CA ASN A 257 -11.39 10.13 -35.84
C ASN A 257 -10.93 9.61 -34.48
N ARG A 258 -9.63 9.69 -34.20
CA ARG A 258 -9.03 9.15 -32.96
C ARG A 258 -9.54 9.87 -31.72
N THR A 259 -9.69 11.19 -31.77
CA THR A 259 -10.20 12.02 -30.68
C THR A 259 -11.64 11.65 -30.30
N GLN A 260 -12.52 11.47 -31.29
CA GLN A 260 -13.91 11.05 -31.03
C GLN A 260 -13.97 9.61 -30.51
N THR A 261 -13.11 8.72 -30.99
CA THR A 261 -13.00 7.36 -30.47
C THR A 261 -12.57 7.36 -29.01
N LEU A 262 -11.59 8.18 -28.66
CA LEU A 262 -11.14 8.32 -27.27
C LEU A 262 -12.26 8.85 -26.38
N LEU A 263 -12.98 9.89 -26.82
CA LEU A 263 -14.13 10.44 -26.10
C LEU A 263 -15.19 9.38 -25.83
N LEU A 264 -15.56 8.61 -26.86
CA LEU A 264 -16.51 7.50 -26.72
C LEU A 264 -16.04 6.49 -25.67
N LYS A 265 -14.78 6.06 -25.74
CA LYS A 265 -14.18 5.11 -24.78
C LYS A 265 -14.18 5.68 -23.36
N MET A 266 -13.84 6.94 -23.17
CA MET A 266 -13.83 7.60 -21.84
C MET A 266 -15.23 7.73 -21.23
N VAL A 267 -16.24 8.09 -22.03
CA VAL A 267 -17.65 8.15 -21.57
C VAL A 267 -18.15 6.77 -21.19
N MET A 268 -17.87 5.74 -21.99
CA MET A 268 -18.21 4.37 -21.66
C MET A 268 -17.48 3.89 -20.39
N THR A 269 -16.21 4.29 -20.23
CA THR A 269 -15.44 3.99 -19.01
C THR A 269 -16.13 4.60 -17.79
N ALA A 270 -16.58 5.85 -17.84
CA ALA A 270 -17.29 6.49 -16.73
C ALA A 270 -18.58 5.73 -16.35
N GLY A 271 -19.41 5.36 -17.34
CA GLY A 271 -20.65 4.64 -17.08
C GLY A 271 -20.45 3.20 -16.57
N ILE A 272 -19.54 2.44 -17.19
CA ILE A 272 -19.29 1.04 -16.82
C ILE A 272 -18.56 0.92 -15.48
N THR A 273 -17.63 1.85 -15.18
CA THR A 273 -16.94 1.89 -13.89
C THR A 273 -17.91 2.09 -12.73
N LEU A 274 -18.97 2.90 -12.93
CA LEU A 274 -20.01 3.09 -11.90
C LEU A 274 -20.65 1.76 -11.49
N VAL A 275 -21.01 0.93 -12.48
CA VAL A 275 -21.60 -0.39 -12.24
C VAL A 275 -20.56 -1.33 -11.59
N SER A 276 -19.35 -1.38 -12.15
CA SER A 276 -18.29 -2.28 -11.66
C SER A 276 -17.95 -2.00 -10.20
N VAL A 277 -17.78 -0.73 -9.82
CA VAL A 277 -17.46 -0.33 -8.45
C VAL A 277 -18.62 -0.62 -7.49
N SER A 278 -19.87 -0.42 -7.94
CA SER A 278 -21.05 -0.77 -7.13
C SER A 278 -21.10 -2.26 -6.83
N LEU A 279 -20.74 -3.10 -7.80
CA LEU A 279 -20.66 -4.56 -7.62
C LEU A 279 -19.49 -4.96 -6.71
N VAL A 280 -18.32 -4.30 -6.83
CA VAL A 280 -17.19 -4.53 -5.92
C VAL A 280 -17.59 -4.19 -4.49
N LEU A 281 -18.23 -3.04 -4.28
CA LEU A 281 -18.68 -2.64 -2.95
C LEU A 281 -19.73 -3.59 -2.39
N LEU A 282 -20.72 -3.98 -3.20
CA LEU A 282 -21.73 -4.97 -2.83
C LEU A 282 -21.08 -6.30 -2.42
N ALA A 283 -20.12 -6.77 -3.19
CA ALA A 283 -19.41 -8.00 -2.88
C ALA A 283 -18.61 -7.89 -1.57
N CYS A 284 -17.80 -6.84 -1.42
CA CYS A 284 -16.92 -6.70 -0.26
C CYS A 284 -17.69 -6.38 1.03
N VAL A 285 -18.56 -5.39 0.99
CA VAL A 285 -19.28 -4.92 2.20
C VAL A 285 -20.57 -5.70 2.40
N GLY A 286 -21.39 -5.85 1.34
CA GLY A 286 -22.72 -6.47 1.46
C GLY A 286 -22.69 -7.97 1.61
N ILE A 287 -21.83 -8.68 0.88
CA ILE A 287 -21.80 -10.15 0.87
C ILE A 287 -20.75 -10.70 1.83
N LEU A 288 -19.52 -10.17 1.76
CA LEU A 288 -18.38 -10.67 2.55
C LEU A 288 -18.29 -10.02 3.94
N GLY A 289 -19.10 -8.98 4.22
CA GLY A 289 -19.15 -8.33 5.53
C GLY A 289 -17.87 -7.57 5.90
N MET A 290 -17.16 -7.02 4.93
CA MET A 290 -16.00 -6.16 5.20
C MET A 290 -16.42 -4.95 6.04
N ASP A 291 -15.70 -4.69 7.13
CA ASP A 291 -15.97 -3.53 7.98
C ASP A 291 -15.73 -2.22 7.22
N ALA A 292 -16.76 -1.40 7.13
CA ALA A 292 -16.72 -0.08 6.51
C ALA A 292 -17.71 0.86 7.21
N SER A 293 -17.21 1.86 7.93
CA SER A 293 -18.04 2.84 8.66
C SER A 293 -18.63 3.92 7.76
N HIS A 294 -17.92 4.29 6.68
CA HIS A 294 -18.28 5.40 5.78
C HIS A 294 -18.62 4.89 4.38
N VAL A 295 -19.60 3.99 4.26
CA VAL A 295 -19.95 3.31 2.98
C VAL A 295 -20.24 4.28 1.82
N PRO A 296 -21.04 5.36 2.00
CA PRO A 296 -21.27 6.31 0.90
C PRO A 296 -20.00 7.00 0.42
N LEU A 297 -19.13 7.42 1.34
CA LEU A 297 -17.85 8.03 1.00
C LEU A 297 -16.92 7.03 0.31
N LEU A 298 -16.89 5.78 0.81
CA LEU A 298 -16.12 4.71 0.20
C LEU A 298 -16.57 4.45 -1.24
N TRP A 299 -17.88 4.48 -1.50
CA TRP A 299 -18.44 4.31 -2.85
C TRP A 299 -18.01 5.42 -3.80
N VAL A 300 -18.19 6.70 -3.39
CA VAL A 300 -17.79 7.86 -4.22
C VAL A 300 -16.29 7.84 -4.47
N TYR A 301 -15.50 7.58 -3.42
CA TYR A 301 -14.05 7.47 -3.51
C TYR A 301 -13.63 6.36 -4.48
N SER A 302 -14.23 5.18 -4.35
CA SER A 302 -13.94 4.01 -5.19
C SER A 302 -14.26 4.27 -6.66
N TYR A 303 -15.39 4.94 -6.92
CA TYR A 303 -15.75 5.34 -8.28
C TYR A 303 -14.71 6.29 -8.89
N CYS A 304 -14.36 7.36 -8.18
CA CYS A 304 -13.38 8.34 -8.67
C CYS A 304 -11.98 7.70 -8.87
N ALA A 305 -11.57 6.82 -7.95
CA ALA A 305 -10.29 6.11 -8.03
C ALA A 305 -10.22 5.18 -9.24
N ALA A 306 -11.20 4.28 -9.40
CA ALA A 306 -11.25 3.34 -10.52
C ALA A 306 -11.45 4.05 -11.86
N LEU A 307 -12.24 5.13 -11.88
CA LEU A 307 -12.42 5.98 -13.07
C LEU A 307 -11.11 6.64 -13.48
N ALA A 308 -10.36 7.23 -12.57
CA ALA A 308 -9.07 7.86 -12.88
C ALA A 308 -8.08 6.85 -13.49
N VAL A 309 -8.01 5.63 -12.95
CA VAL A 309 -7.21 4.53 -13.52
C VAL A 309 -7.72 4.18 -14.91
N GLY A 310 -9.03 3.98 -15.08
CA GLY A 310 -9.63 3.65 -16.38
C GLY A 310 -9.38 4.71 -17.44
N LEU A 311 -9.50 6.00 -17.10
CA LEU A 311 -9.15 7.12 -18.00
C LEU A 311 -7.68 7.09 -18.37
N GLY A 312 -6.78 6.81 -17.41
CA GLY A 312 -5.36 6.63 -17.67
C GLY A 312 -5.07 5.51 -18.65
N VAL A 313 -5.73 4.36 -18.49
CA VAL A 313 -5.64 3.23 -19.42
C VAL A 313 -6.11 3.61 -20.82
N GLN A 314 -7.24 4.31 -20.95
CA GLN A 314 -7.73 4.79 -22.26
C GLN A 314 -6.75 5.75 -22.93
N ALA A 315 -6.17 6.67 -22.16
CA ALA A 315 -5.20 7.63 -22.67
C ALA A 315 -3.91 6.94 -23.16
N ILE A 316 -3.39 5.97 -22.38
CA ILE A 316 -2.21 5.20 -22.74
C ILE A 316 -2.48 4.33 -23.98
N ASN A 317 -3.62 3.65 -24.03
CA ASN A 317 -3.99 2.83 -25.19
C ASN A 317 -4.19 3.70 -26.44
N ALA A 318 -4.74 4.88 -26.31
CA ALA A 318 -4.89 5.81 -27.45
C ALA A 318 -3.55 6.33 -27.96
N ALA A 319 -2.57 6.55 -27.09
CA ALA A 319 -1.24 7.02 -27.46
C ALA A 319 -0.36 5.91 -28.06
N PHE A 320 -0.34 4.72 -27.44
CA PHE A 320 0.60 3.65 -27.79
C PHE A 320 -0.02 2.52 -28.62
N GLY A 321 -1.34 2.54 -28.84
CA GLY A 321 -2.03 1.51 -29.66
C GLY A 321 -1.87 0.11 -29.04
N GLY A 322 -1.46 -0.87 -29.84
CA GLY A 322 -1.37 -2.28 -29.41
C GLY A 322 -0.43 -2.56 -28.23
N ILE A 323 0.62 -1.71 -28.03
CA ILE A 323 1.53 -1.84 -26.88
C ILE A 323 0.96 -1.13 -25.63
N GLY A 324 -0.06 -0.30 -25.80
CA GLY A 324 -0.65 0.49 -24.72
C GLY A 324 -1.12 -0.34 -23.53
N GLN A 325 -1.65 -1.53 -23.80
CA GLN A 325 -2.08 -2.47 -22.77
C GLN A 325 -0.91 -2.93 -21.88
N LEU A 326 0.26 -3.21 -22.46
CA LEU A 326 1.46 -3.56 -21.68
C LEU A 326 1.97 -2.37 -20.89
N VAL A 327 2.01 -1.18 -21.50
CA VAL A 327 2.44 0.05 -20.82
C VAL A 327 1.52 0.36 -19.63
N SER A 328 0.21 0.29 -19.82
CA SER A 328 -0.75 0.54 -18.74
C SER A 328 -0.66 -0.50 -17.62
N MET A 329 -0.39 -1.78 -17.96
CA MET A 329 -0.12 -2.82 -16.97
C MET A 329 1.12 -2.48 -16.12
N PHE A 330 2.20 -2.03 -16.76
CA PHE A 330 3.40 -1.61 -16.05
C PHE A 330 3.12 -0.45 -15.10
N VAL A 331 2.44 0.60 -15.57
CA VAL A 331 2.16 1.81 -14.79
C VAL A 331 1.25 1.53 -13.60
N PHE A 332 0.14 0.80 -13.79
CA PHE A 332 -0.87 0.67 -12.75
C PHE A 332 -0.72 -0.57 -11.88
N ILE A 333 -0.10 -1.64 -12.39
CA ILE A 333 -0.01 -2.92 -11.66
C ILE A 333 1.44 -3.22 -11.26
N VAL A 334 2.36 -3.28 -12.24
CA VAL A 334 3.71 -3.80 -12.01
C VAL A 334 4.52 -2.89 -11.09
N LEU A 335 4.50 -1.58 -11.31
CA LEU A 335 5.20 -0.61 -10.47
C LEU A 335 4.43 -0.32 -9.17
N GLY A 336 3.10 -0.46 -9.17
CA GLY A 336 2.23 -0.09 -8.07
C GLY A 336 2.38 -0.97 -6.85
N LEU A 337 2.39 -2.27 -7.01
CA LEU A 337 2.40 -3.21 -5.89
C LEU A 337 3.59 -3.03 -4.93
N PRO A 338 4.85 -3.03 -5.38
CA PRO A 338 6.00 -2.92 -4.48
C PRO A 338 6.20 -1.52 -3.90
N SER A 339 5.70 -0.48 -4.56
CA SER A 339 5.83 0.92 -4.12
C SER A 339 4.60 1.45 -3.36
N SER A 340 3.55 0.64 -3.21
CA SER A 340 2.30 1.05 -2.56
C SER A 340 2.45 1.39 -1.08
N GLY A 341 3.43 0.83 -0.38
CA GLY A 341 3.52 0.93 1.08
C GLY A 341 2.38 0.21 1.81
N ALA A 342 1.58 -0.58 1.09
CA ALA A 342 0.38 -1.19 1.62
C ALA A 342 0.65 -2.51 2.33
N THR A 343 1.56 -3.33 1.83
CA THR A 343 1.98 -4.60 2.44
C THR A 343 3.27 -4.46 3.24
N VAL A 344 4.23 -3.69 2.71
CA VAL A 344 5.51 -3.39 3.38
C VAL A 344 5.57 -1.88 3.60
N PRO A 345 5.87 -1.40 4.81
CA PRO A 345 5.99 0.03 5.04
C PRO A 345 7.11 0.63 4.19
N LEU A 346 6.92 1.85 3.68
CA LEU A 346 7.91 2.50 2.81
C LEU A 346 9.26 2.71 3.49
N GLN A 347 9.27 2.76 4.81
CA GLN A 347 10.48 2.81 5.61
C GLN A 347 11.33 1.54 5.52
N ALA A 348 10.72 0.42 5.11
CA ALA A 348 11.35 -0.90 5.01
C ALA A 348 11.59 -1.36 3.57
N VAL A 349 11.47 -0.46 2.59
CA VAL A 349 11.80 -0.75 1.18
C VAL A 349 13.01 0.05 0.70
N PRO A 350 13.75 -0.42 -0.33
CA PRO A 350 14.86 0.32 -0.93
C PRO A 350 14.44 1.71 -1.46
N GLY A 351 15.44 2.62 -1.59
CA GLY A 351 15.21 4.01 -1.99
C GLY A 351 14.48 4.18 -3.32
N PHE A 352 14.69 3.28 -4.27
CA PHE A 352 14.00 3.26 -5.57
C PHE A 352 12.47 3.18 -5.42
N TYR A 353 11.96 2.27 -4.58
CA TYR A 353 10.51 2.13 -4.35
C TYR A 353 9.93 3.32 -3.58
N ARG A 354 10.70 3.91 -2.66
CA ARG A 354 10.31 5.16 -1.97
C ARG A 354 10.17 6.32 -2.95
N PHE A 355 11.08 6.42 -3.93
CA PHE A 355 10.96 7.41 -4.99
C PHE A 355 9.72 7.18 -5.85
N LEU A 356 9.49 5.94 -6.33
CA LEU A 356 8.29 5.58 -7.09
C LEU A 356 7.00 5.93 -6.34
N SER A 357 6.97 5.69 -5.04
CA SER A 357 5.80 5.92 -4.20
C SER A 357 5.32 7.38 -4.14
N LEU A 358 6.13 8.33 -4.58
CA LEU A 358 5.75 9.76 -4.58
C LEU A 358 4.64 10.06 -5.59
N PHE A 359 4.64 9.38 -6.72
CA PHE A 359 3.72 9.62 -7.84
C PHE A 359 2.94 8.38 -8.29
N GLU A 360 3.25 7.21 -7.75
CA GLU A 360 2.62 5.96 -8.14
C GLU A 360 1.15 5.93 -7.66
N PRO A 361 0.18 5.64 -8.55
CA PRO A 361 -1.25 5.73 -8.23
C PRO A 361 -1.69 4.82 -7.08
N MET A 362 -1.25 3.57 -7.05
CA MET A 362 -1.72 2.59 -6.07
C MET A 362 -1.41 2.99 -4.63
N ARG A 363 -0.26 3.63 -4.39
CA ARG A 363 0.09 4.19 -3.10
C ARG A 363 -0.93 5.24 -2.65
N GLN A 364 -1.23 6.20 -3.52
CA GLN A 364 -2.11 7.31 -3.20
C GLN A 364 -3.52 6.78 -2.90
N LEU A 365 -4.00 5.84 -3.72
CA LEU A 365 -5.31 5.20 -3.56
C LEU A 365 -5.39 4.38 -2.27
N SER A 366 -4.32 3.65 -1.93
CA SER A 366 -4.27 2.84 -0.71
C SER A 366 -4.32 3.68 0.56
N ASP A 367 -3.64 4.84 0.59
CA ASP A 367 -3.68 5.73 1.75
C ASP A 367 -5.11 6.30 1.95
N GLY A 368 -5.82 6.63 0.87
CA GLY A 368 -7.22 7.09 0.94
C GLY A 368 -8.19 6.01 1.40
N VAL A 369 -8.08 4.79 0.88
CA VAL A 369 -8.91 3.65 1.34
C VAL A 369 -8.64 3.35 2.82
N ARG A 370 -7.39 3.36 3.27
CA ARG A 370 -7.06 3.19 4.69
C ARG A 370 -7.64 4.28 5.55
N ALA A 371 -7.58 5.54 5.11
CA ALA A 371 -8.15 6.65 5.83
C ALA A 371 -9.66 6.47 6.03
N ILE A 372 -10.36 6.00 5.00
CA ILE A 372 -11.82 5.76 5.07
C ILE A 372 -12.16 4.56 5.95
N LEU A 373 -11.42 3.44 5.80
CA LEU A 373 -11.75 2.21 6.51
C LEU A 373 -11.26 2.19 7.97
N TYR A 374 -10.07 2.78 8.25
CA TYR A 374 -9.41 2.56 9.54
C TYR A 374 -9.18 3.84 10.34
N PHE A 375 -9.21 5.01 9.71
CA PHE A 375 -8.87 6.27 10.34
C PHE A 375 -10.02 7.29 10.29
N ASP A 376 -11.25 6.81 10.35
CA ASP A 376 -12.48 7.60 10.45
C ASP A 376 -12.60 8.69 9.37
N ALA A 377 -12.17 8.36 8.15
CA ALA A 377 -12.13 9.26 7.00
C ALA A 377 -11.38 10.59 7.25
N ARG A 378 -10.40 10.60 8.14
CA ARG A 378 -9.61 11.80 8.44
C ARG A 378 -8.81 12.25 7.21
N GLY A 379 -8.89 13.54 6.91
CA GLY A 379 -8.15 14.15 5.80
C GLY A 379 -6.64 14.03 5.96
N ASP A 380 -6.13 14.26 7.18
CA ASP A 380 -4.72 14.22 7.53
C ASP A 380 -4.14 12.79 7.65
N ALA A 381 -5.00 11.77 7.64
CA ALA A 381 -4.61 10.35 7.54
C ALA A 381 -4.27 9.90 6.10
N GLY A 382 -4.27 10.81 5.14
CA GLY A 382 -3.96 10.56 3.74
C GLY A 382 -5.11 10.75 2.76
N LEU A 383 -6.36 10.93 3.24
CA LEU A 383 -7.54 11.07 2.39
C LEU A 383 -7.48 12.33 1.52
N THR A 384 -7.11 13.49 2.08
CA THR A 384 -6.98 14.75 1.31
C THR A 384 -5.97 14.62 0.19
N ARG A 385 -4.79 14.07 0.49
CA ARG A 385 -3.75 13.83 -0.51
C ARG A 385 -4.24 12.90 -1.60
N SER A 386 -4.94 11.85 -1.23
CA SER A 386 -5.48 10.88 -2.18
C SER A 386 -6.48 11.51 -3.15
N TRP A 387 -7.41 12.33 -2.66
CA TRP A 387 -8.33 13.08 -3.52
C TRP A 387 -7.62 14.00 -4.51
N ILE A 388 -6.61 14.73 -4.05
CA ILE A 388 -5.79 15.58 -4.91
C ILE A 388 -5.12 14.75 -6.01
N MET A 389 -4.53 13.60 -5.64
CA MET A 389 -3.83 12.75 -6.60
C MET A 389 -4.76 12.05 -7.59
N ILE A 390 -5.97 11.68 -7.18
CA ILE A 390 -7.02 11.17 -8.09
C ILE A 390 -7.38 12.26 -9.11
N ALA A 391 -7.62 13.48 -8.66
CA ALA A 391 -7.95 14.60 -9.56
C ALA A 391 -6.80 14.90 -10.52
N VAL A 392 -5.57 14.98 -10.01
CA VAL A 392 -4.36 15.18 -10.83
C VAL A 392 -4.20 14.07 -11.87
N GLY A 393 -4.33 12.81 -11.46
CA GLY A 393 -4.24 11.65 -12.35
C GLY A 393 -5.29 11.68 -13.47
N ALA A 394 -6.54 11.99 -13.13
CA ALA A 394 -7.63 12.12 -14.10
C ALA A 394 -7.37 13.27 -15.09
N VAL A 395 -6.96 14.43 -14.61
CA VAL A 395 -6.63 15.59 -15.46
C VAL A 395 -5.46 15.27 -16.40
N LEU A 396 -4.38 14.67 -15.87
CA LEU A 396 -3.24 14.26 -16.70
C LEU A 396 -3.64 13.23 -17.75
N ALA A 397 -4.49 12.26 -17.42
CA ALA A 397 -5.01 11.28 -18.37
C ALA A 397 -5.81 11.94 -19.50
N LEU A 398 -6.69 12.88 -19.16
CA LEU A 398 -7.46 13.63 -20.15
C LEU A 398 -6.55 14.47 -21.05
N LEU A 399 -5.66 15.27 -20.45
CA LEU A 399 -4.74 16.13 -21.20
C LEU A 399 -3.84 15.30 -22.12
N PHE A 400 -3.22 14.26 -21.61
CA PHE A 400 -2.33 13.39 -22.40
C PHE A 400 -3.08 12.67 -23.52
N GLY A 401 -4.23 12.07 -23.22
CA GLY A 401 -5.01 11.33 -24.21
C GLY A 401 -5.52 12.23 -25.36
N PHE A 402 -6.10 13.37 -25.03
CA PHE A 402 -6.59 14.31 -26.06
C PHE A 402 -5.48 15.02 -26.80
N ALA A 403 -4.35 15.34 -26.16
CA ALA A 403 -3.19 15.91 -26.84
C ALA A 403 -2.62 14.94 -27.87
N MET A 404 -2.44 13.66 -27.50
CA MET A 404 -1.90 12.63 -28.40
C MET A 404 -2.85 12.32 -29.56
N THR A 405 -4.14 12.14 -29.28
CA THR A 405 -5.12 11.86 -30.34
C THR A 405 -5.32 13.07 -31.27
N GLY A 406 -5.36 14.30 -30.71
CA GLY A 406 -5.41 15.53 -31.49
C GLY A 406 -4.17 15.73 -32.35
N TYR A 407 -2.98 15.41 -31.85
CA TYR A 407 -1.76 15.40 -32.65
C TYR A 407 -1.85 14.40 -33.81
N TYR A 408 -2.28 13.17 -33.57
CA TYR A 408 -2.44 12.16 -34.63
C TYR A 408 -3.49 12.54 -35.66
N ASP A 409 -4.61 13.12 -35.26
CA ASP A 409 -5.64 13.60 -36.20
C ASP A 409 -5.14 14.74 -37.06
N ARG A 410 -4.34 15.69 -36.52
CA ARG A 410 -3.75 16.84 -37.24
C ARG A 410 -2.64 16.41 -38.21
N THR A 411 -1.83 15.43 -37.84
CA THR A 411 -0.72 14.93 -38.65
C THR A 411 -1.15 13.88 -39.69
N GLY A 412 -2.46 13.62 -39.80
CA GLY A 412 -2.99 12.72 -40.83
C GLY A 412 -2.81 11.22 -40.52
N HIS A 413 -2.38 10.88 -39.31
CA HIS A 413 -2.29 9.47 -38.86
C HIS A 413 -3.69 8.91 -38.54
N LYS A 414 -4.55 8.90 -39.57
CA LYS A 414 -5.92 8.35 -39.47
C LYS A 414 -5.89 6.87 -39.13
N ARG A 415 -6.95 6.36 -38.52
CA ARG A 415 -7.15 4.92 -38.40
C ARG A 415 -7.27 4.34 -39.82
N LEU A 416 -6.48 3.30 -40.10
CA LEU A 416 -6.52 2.65 -41.40
C LEU A 416 -7.93 2.10 -41.63
N THR A 417 -8.59 2.55 -42.69
CA THR A 417 -9.71 1.83 -43.28
C THR A 417 -9.09 0.66 -44.02
N PRO A 418 -9.54 -0.61 -43.81
CA PRO A 418 -9.12 -1.69 -44.67
C PRO A 418 -9.46 -1.35 -46.10
N GLN A 419 -8.49 -1.46 -47.02
CA GLN A 419 -8.81 -1.38 -48.45
C GLN A 419 -9.82 -2.46 -48.79
N PRO A 420 -10.87 -2.14 -49.52
CA PRO A 420 -11.74 -3.18 -50.07
C PRO A 420 -10.87 -4.12 -50.91
N ALA A 421 -11.01 -5.44 -50.65
CA ALA A 421 -10.34 -6.49 -51.39
C ALA A 421 -10.82 -6.55 -52.82
#